data_d5aebc86dab8e9f239540b67e7bdadc6
#
_entry.id   d5aebc86dab8e9f239540b67e7bdadc6
#
_cell.length_a   1.000
_cell.length_b   1.000
_cell.length_c   1.000
_cell.angle_alpha   90.00
_cell.angle_beta   90.00
_cell.angle_gamma   90.00
#
_symmetry.space_group_name_H-M   'P 1'
#
loop_
_entity.id
_entity.type
_entity.pdbx_description
1 polymer ?
#
loop_
_entity_poly.entity_id
_entity_poly.type
_entity_poly.pdbx_seq_one_letter_code
_entity_poly.pdbx_strand_id
1 'polypeptide(L)'
;MDLETNSAGKQEILASGVRGRTLAARTWFGRTRKELADEYLHYNYENGVLEVEKKPGCLGMQQFRKIRGDVTEFTTISYWSSMEAMEAVHGESLSPTHLEKDEEYLLELPESVEVSALHVNDWQVNASS
;
A
#
# COMPACT_ATOMS: atom_id res chain seq x y z
N MET A 1 15.80 22.95 3.59
CA MET A 1 15.57 22.64 5.00
C MET A 1 16.18 21.30 5.36
N ASP A 2 16.81 21.26 6.47
CA ASP A 2 17.50 20.05 6.86
C ASP A 2 16.73 19.29 7.94
N LEU A 3 16.00 18.30 7.53
CA LEU A 3 15.22 17.47 8.43
C LEU A 3 16.06 16.44 9.15
N GLU A 4 17.34 16.36 8.80
CA GLU A 4 18.24 15.36 9.35
C GLU A 4 18.77 15.67 10.72
N THR A 5 18.42 16.81 11.28
CA THR A 5 18.91 17.22 12.58
C THR A 5 18.03 16.77 13.73
N ASN A 6 16.98 16.05 13.47
CA ASN A 6 16.10 15.55 14.51
C ASN A 6 16.67 14.33 15.22
N SER A 7 15.83 13.62 15.96
CA SER A 7 16.27 12.38 16.53
C SER A 7 16.64 11.43 15.42
N ALA A 8 17.60 10.56 15.68
CA ALA A 8 18.21 9.71 14.67
C ALA A 8 17.20 8.94 13.80
N GLY A 9 16.29 8.20 14.41
CA GLY A 9 15.36 7.39 13.63
C GLY A 9 14.38 8.21 12.81
N LYS A 10 13.80 9.20 13.46
CA LYS A 10 12.79 10.02 12.82
C LYS A 10 13.37 10.88 11.71
N GLN A 11 14.54 11.42 11.94
CA GLN A 11 15.16 12.30 11.00
C GLN A 11 15.65 11.58 9.74
N GLU A 12 16.09 10.37 9.87
CA GLU A 12 16.47 9.59 8.70
C GLU A 12 15.29 9.34 7.78
N ILE A 13 14.13 9.09 8.37
CA ILE A 13 12.92 8.87 7.61
C ILE A 13 12.43 10.16 6.96
N LEU A 14 12.50 11.27 7.70
CA LEU A 14 12.04 12.55 7.18
C LEU A 14 12.87 13.06 6.03
N ALA A 15 14.17 12.92 6.11
CA ALA A 15 15.05 13.53 5.14
C ALA A 15 15.07 12.82 3.79
N SER A 16 15.05 11.50 3.82
CA SER A 16 15.30 10.77 2.58
C SER A 16 14.74 9.37 2.62
N GLY A 17 13.75 9.18 3.45
CA GLY A 17 13.24 7.86 3.72
C GLY A 17 14.16 7.17 4.70
N VAL A 18 14.58 5.99 4.38
CA VAL A 18 15.49 5.23 5.23
C VAL A 18 16.88 5.29 4.60
N ARG A 19 17.81 5.88 5.32
CA ARG A 19 19.21 5.89 4.90
C ARG A 19 19.44 6.45 3.50
N GLY A 20 18.83 7.57 3.20
CA GLY A 20 19.04 8.25 1.93
C GLY A 20 18.15 7.76 0.82
N ARG A 21 17.20 6.91 1.12
CA ARG A 21 16.25 6.42 0.13
C ARG A 21 14.86 6.90 0.47
N THR A 22 14.16 7.40 -0.54
CA THR A 22 12.77 7.77 -0.40
C THR A 22 11.92 6.51 -0.48
N LEU A 23 11.11 6.30 0.54
CA LEU A 23 10.19 5.20 0.54
C LEU A 23 9.00 5.53 -0.36
N ALA A 24 8.36 4.50 -0.88
CA ALA A 24 7.19 4.67 -1.73
C ALA A 24 5.97 4.03 -1.09
N ALA A 25 4.82 4.62 -1.34
CA ALA A 25 3.53 4.07 -0.93
C ALA A 25 2.66 3.93 -2.18
N ARG A 26 2.03 2.76 -2.32
CA ARG A 26 1.12 2.48 -3.42
C ARG A 26 -0.25 2.20 -2.81
N THR A 27 -1.23 3.00 -3.18
CA THR A 27 -2.57 2.96 -2.60
C THR A 27 -3.59 2.49 -3.62
N TRP A 28 -4.33 1.47 -3.24
CA TRP A 28 -5.39 0.87 -4.04
C TRP A 28 -6.73 1.11 -3.35
N PHE A 29 -7.75 1.42 -4.14
CA PHE A 29 -9.11 1.63 -3.63
C PHE A 29 -10.08 0.70 -4.35
N GLY A 30 -11.06 0.19 -3.58
CA GLY A 30 -12.15 -0.57 -4.17
C GLY A 30 -13.37 -0.48 -3.29
N ARG A 31 -14.53 -0.83 -3.84
CA ARG A 31 -15.80 -0.76 -3.11
C ARG A 31 -16.59 -2.03 -3.35
N THR A 32 -17.22 -2.52 -2.29
CA THR A 32 -18.13 -3.66 -2.41
C THR A 32 -19.49 -3.28 -1.87
N ARG A 33 -20.48 -4.08 -2.20
CA ARG A 33 -21.73 -4.03 -1.45
C ARG A 33 -21.45 -4.53 -0.04
N LYS A 34 -22.20 -4.00 0.90
CA LYS A 34 -22.04 -4.32 2.31
C LYS A 34 -22.07 -5.82 2.58
N GLU A 35 -22.97 -6.54 1.91
CA GLU A 35 -23.14 -7.97 2.12
C GLU A 35 -21.94 -8.81 1.70
N LEU A 36 -21.10 -8.28 0.83
CA LEU A 36 -19.93 -8.99 0.32
C LEU A 36 -18.64 -8.56 1.00
N ALA A 37 -18.72 -7.59 1.91
CA ALA A 37 -17.51 -6.96 2.45
C ALA A 37 -16.61 -7.91 3.22
N ASP A 38 -17.18 -8.72 4.11
CA ASP A 38 -16.37 -9.63 4.92
C ASP A 38 -15.71 -10.69 4.05
N GLU A 39 -16.44 -11.21 3.10
CA GLU A 39 -15.92 -12.22 2.18
C GLU A 39 -14.81 -11.64 1.32
N TYR A 40 -15.02 -10.43 0.81
CA TYR A 40 -13.99 -9.77 0.01
C TYR A 40 -12.75 -9.45 0.82
N LEU A 41 -12.92 -9.05 2.07
CA LEU A 41 -11.79 -8.77 2.95
C LEU A 41 -10.86 -9.98 3.02
N HIS A 42 -11.42 -11.16 3.26
CA HIS A 42 -10.64 -12.39 3.31
C HIS A 42 -10.01 -12.73 1.97
N TYR A 43 -10.79 -12.62 0.91
CA TYR A 43 -10.30 -12.93 -0.43
C TYR A 43 -9.15 -12.02 -0.82
N ASN A 44 -9.30 -10.73 -0.58
CA ASN A 44 -8.26 -9.75 -0.93
C ASN A 44 -7.00 -9.97 -0.09
N TYR A 45 -7.17 -10.27 1.19
CA TYR A 45 -6.05 -10.54 2.06
C TYR A 45 -5.25 -11.76 1.59
N GLU A 46 -5.92 -12.86 1.34
CA GLU A 46 -5.25 -14.11 0.99
C GLU A 46 -4.63 -14.08 -0.40
N ASN A 47 -5.28 -13.43 -1.34
CA ASN A 47 -4.83 -13.46 -2.73
C ASN A 47 -4.10 -12.19 -3.17
N GLY A 48 -4.27 -11.12 -2.43
CA GLY A 48 -3.62 -9.84 -2.75
C GLY A 48 -2.54 -9.49 -1.74
N VAL A 49 -2.95 -9.21 -0.51
CA VAL A 49 -2.04 -8.70 0.51
C VAL A 49 -0.89 -9.67 0.79
N LEU A 50 -1.21 -10.93 1.07
CA LEU A 50 -0.17 -11.93 1.38
C LEU A 50 0.79 -12.16 0.21
N GLU A 51 0.29 -12.07 -1.01
CA GLU A 51 1.14 -12.27 -2.18
C GLU A 51 2.08 -11.09 -2.40
N VAL A 52 1.59 -9.88 -2.23
CA VAL A 52 2.39 -8.69 -2.46
C VAL A 52 3.44 -8.50 -1.35
N GLU A 53 3.09 -8.80 -0.11
CA GLU A 53 4.04 -8.58 0.98
C GLU A 53 5.27 -9.48 0.90
N LYS A 54 5.20 -10.56 0.13
CA LYS A 54 6.35 -11.45 -0.09
C LYS A 54 7.33 -10.90 -1.12
N LYS A 55 6.96 -9.88 -1.86
CA LYS A 55 7.78 -9.38 -2.95
C LYS A 55 9.00 -8.63 -2.43
N PRO A 56 10.13 -8.70 -3.14
CA PRO A 56 11.32 -7.98 -2.73
C PRO A 56 11.06 -6.48 -2.66
N GLY A 57 11.51 -5.86 -1.59
CA GLY A 57 11.36 -4.43 -1.41
C GLY A 57 10.08 -3.99 -0.76
N CYS A 58 9.12 -4.89 -0.58
CA CYS A 58 7.91 -4.56 0.15
C CYS A 58 8.22 -4.54 1.65
N LEU A 59 7.97 -3.41 2.28
CA LEU A 59 8.22 -3.21 3.71
C LEU A 59 7.04 -3.60 4.58
N GLY A 60 5.86 -3.65 3.99
CA GLY A 60 4.66 -4.00 4.72
C GLY A 60 3.43 -3.47 4.02
N MET A 61 2.28 -3.88 4.51
CA MET A 61 1.01 -3.48 3.92
C MET A 61 -0.01 -3.17 5.00
N GLN A 62 -0.97 -2.36 4.63
CA GLN A 62 -2.11 -2.05 5.48
C GLN A 62 -3.38 -2.18 4.65
N GLN A 63 -4.42 -2.67 5.28
CA GLN A 63 -5.72 -2.81 4.64
C GLN A 63 -6.76 -2.17 5.53
N PHE A 64 -7.51 -1.23 4.98
CA PHE A 64 -8.53 -0.49 5.69
C PHE A 64 -9.88 -0.77 5.07
N ARG A 65 -10.93 -0.71 5.87
CA ARG A 65 -12.28 -0.66 5.32
C ARG A 65 -13.10 0.37 6.07
N LYS A 66 -14.03 0.98 5.35
CA LYS A 66 -14.90 2.01 5.88
C LYS A 66 -16.31 1.75 5.37
N ILE A 67 -17.25 1.67 6.28
CA ILE A 67 -18.65 1.43 5.95
C ILE A 67 -19.32 2.76 5.63
N ARG A 68 -19.98 2.82 4.46
CA ARG A 68 -20.74 3.98 4.03
C ARG A 68 -22.10 3.53 3.54
N GLY A 69 -23.08 3.43 4.47
CA GLY A 69 -24.40 2.95 4.15
C GLY A 69 -24.37 1.51 3.64
N ASP A 70 -24.80 1.30 2.42
CA ASP A 70 -24.87 -0.03 1.82
C ASP A 70 -23.58 -0.45 1.14
N VAL A 71 -22.56 0.39 1.20
CA VAL A 71 -21.29 0.17 0.53
C VAL A 71 -20.15 0.13 1.54
N THR A 72 -19.18 -0.75 1.30
CA THR A 72 -17.95 -0.76 2.07
C THR A 72 -16.80 -0.37 1.15
N GLU A 73 -16.03 0.62 1.59
CA GLU A 73 -14.85 1.09 0.87
C GLU A 73 -13.60 0.42 1.45
N PHE A 74 -12.76 -0.08 0.57
CA PHE A 74 -11.49 -0.70 0.95
C PHE A 74 -10.34 0.14 0.45
N THR A 75 -9.33 0.30 1.30
CA THR A 75 -8.09 0.95 0.94
C THR A 75 -6.95 0.02 1.31
N THR A 76 -6.10 -0.30 0.37
CA THR A 76 -4.93 -1.13 0.63
C THR A 76 -3.70 -0.33 0.28
N ILE A 77 -2.78 -0.21 1.23
CA ILE A 77 -1.54 0.54 1.03
C ILE A 77 -0.38 -0.43 1.17
N SER A 78 0.50 -0.43 0.19
CA SER A 78 1.77 -1.16 0.27
C SER A 78 2.91 -0.15 0.34
N TYR A 79 3.90 -0.47 1.16
CA TYR A 79 5.06 0.39 1.39
C TYR A 79 6.30 -0.29 0.84
N TRP A 80 7.15 0.49 0.19
CA TRP A 80 8.29 -0.05 -0.56
C TRP A 80 9.56 0.69 -0.20
N SER A 81 10.66 -0.04 -0.23
CA SER A 81 11.97 0.51 0.12
C SER A 81 12.43 1.60 -0.84
N SER A 82 11.87 1.64 -2.04
CA SER A 82 12.15 2.67 -3.04
C SER A 82 11.09 2.62 -4.13
N MET A 83 11.04 3.67 -4.95
CA MET A 83 10.19 3.66 -6.13
C MET A 83 10.60 2.54 -7.08
N GLU A 84 11.91 2.36 -7.24
CA GLU A 84 12.44 1.33 -8.14
C GLU A 84 12.01 -0.06 -7.71
N ALA A 85 12.04 -0.33 -6.40
CA ALA A 85 11.62 -1.63 -5.90
C ALA A 85 10.14 -1.88 -6.19
N MET A 86 9.31 -0.88 -6.00
CA MET A 86 7.89 -0.96 -6.31
C MET A 86 7.67 -1.21 -7.80
N GLU A 87 8.38 -0.45 -8.64
CA GLU A 87 8.25 -0.57 -10.09
C GLU A 87 8.73 -1.91 -10.61
N ALA A 88 9.72 -2.50 -9.93
CA ALA A 88 10.19 -3.82 -10.31
C ALA A 88 9.10 -4.88 -10.15
N VAL A 89 8.17 -4.68 -9.23
CA VAL A 89 7.07 -5.61 -8.99
C VAL A 89 5.83 -5.25 -9.81
N HIS A 90 5.47 -3.97 -9.83
CA HIS A 90 4.21 -3.52 -10.41
C HIS A 90 4.34 -2.84 -11.77
N GLY A 91 5.57 -2.55 -12.19
CA GLY A 91 5.80 -1.77 -13.40
C GLY A 91 5.66 -0.27 -13.12
N GLU A 92 5.88 0.53 -14.14
CA GLU A 92 5.82 1.98 -14.02
C GLU A 92 4.41 2.54 -14.21
N SER A 93 3.50 1.70 -14.66
CA SER A 93 2.12 2.09 -14.88
C SER A 93 1.37 2.23 -13.57
N LEU A 94 0.40 3.14 -13.53
CA LEU A 94 -0.49 3.28 -12.39
C LEU A 94 -1.69 2.34 -12.50
N SER A 95 -1.66 1.38 -13.39
CA SER A 95 -2.72 0.39 -13.53
C SER A 95 -2.76 -0.53 -12.31
N PRO A 96 -3.92 -0.74 -11.72
CA PRO A 96 -4.02 -1.65 -10.59
C PRO A 96 -3.92 -3.10 -11.04
N THR A 97 -3.47 -3.94 -10.12
CA THR A 97 -3.52 -5.38 -10.35
C THR A 97 -4.90 -5.86 -9.93
N HIS A 98 -5.61 -6.48 -10.84
CA HIS A 98 -6.91 -7.07 -10.53
C HIS A 98 -6.74 -8.53 -10.19
N LEU A 99 -7.43 -8.95 -9.14
CA LEU A 99 -7.48 -10.36 -8.76
C LEU A 99 -8.58 -11.04 -9.58
N GLU A 100 -8.46 -12.34 -9.73
CA GLU A 100 -9.35 -13.11 -10.61
C GLU A 100 -10.84 -12.87 -10.31
N LYS A 101 -11.20 -12.79 -9.03
CA LYS A 101 -12.59 -12.64 -8.63
C LYS A 101 -13.00 -11.21 -8.29
N ASP A 102 -12.14 -10.23 -8.55
CA ASP A 102 -12.49 -8.84 -8.23
C ASP A 102 -13.78 -8.40 -8.89
N GLU A 103 -14.04 -8.83 -10.12
CA GLU A 103 -15.27 -8.47 -10.82
C GLU A 103 -16.52 -8.99 -10.12
N GLU A 104 -16.41 -10.07 -9.36
CA GLU A 104 -17.57 -10.64 -8.66
C GLU A 104 -17.90 -9.86 -7.39
N TYR A 105 -16.91 -9.19 -6.82
CA TYR A 105 -17.08 -8.50 -5.55
C TYR A 105 -17.20 -6.99 -5.68
N LEU A 106 -16.38 -6.40 -6.54
CA LEU A 106 -16.26 -4.95 -6.61
C LEU A 106 -17.38 -4.33 -7.41
N LEU A 107 -17.88 -3.20 -6.94
CA LEU A 107 -18.91 -2.45 -7.66
C LEU A 107 -18.41 -1.92 -8.98
N GLU A 108 -17.12 -1.57 -9.03
CA GLU A 108 -16.41 -1.19 -10.24
C GLU A 108 -14.95 -1.59 -10.09
N LEU A 109 -14.30 -1.92 -11.18
CA LEU A 109 -12.87 -2.17 -11.13
C LEU A 109 -12.14 -0.83 -11.09
N PRO A 110 -11.18 -0.66 -10.17
CA PRO A 110 -10.41 0.58 -10.12
C PRO A 110 -9.64 0.79 -11.41
N GLU A 111 -9.55 2.02 -11.86
CA GLU A 111 -8.84 2.34 -13.10
C GLU A 111 -7.36 2.62 -12.86
N SER A 112 -7.02 3.08 -11.67
CA SER A 112 -5.64 3.41 -11.35
C SER A 112 -5.39 3.27 -9.87
N VAL A 113 -4.11 3.24 -9.51
CA VAL A 113 -3.66 3.34 -8.13
C VAL A 113 -2.99 4.69 -7.93
N GLU A 114 -2.81 5.07 -6.68
CA GLU A 114 -2.06 6.28 -6.34
C GLU A 114 -0.70 5.86 -5.81
N VAL A 115 0.33 6.57 -6.25
CA VAL A 115 1.69 6.34 -5.79
C VAL A 115 2.20 7.63 -5.18
N SER A 116 2.78 7.52 -4.00
CA SER A 116 3.27 8.68 -3.27
C SER A 116 4.64 8.38 -2.70
N ALA A 117 5.44 9.42 -2.56
CA ALA A 117 6.69 9.33 -1.82
C ALA A 117 6.37 9.48 -0.33
N LEU A 118 6.94 8.64 0.48
CA LEU A 118 6.74 8.70 1.92
C LEU A 118 7.89 9.51 2.52
N HIS A 119 7.56 10.69 3.03
CA HIS A 119 8.55 11.61 3.56
C HIS A 119 8.63 11.62 5.08
N VAL A 120 7.54 11.34 5.75
CA VAL A 120 7.51 11.35 7.21
C VAL A 120 6.92 10.04 7.71
N ASN A 121 7.68 9.31 8.47
CA ASN A 121 7.22 8.08 9.09
C ASN A 121 7.93 7.95 10.43
N ASP A 122 7.19 8.19 11.51
CA ASP A 122 7.77 8.08 12.86
C ASP A 122 7.54 6.70 13.47
N TRP A 123 7.03 5.77 12.70
CA TRP A 123 6.99 4.38 13.15
C TRP A 123 8.39 3.80 13.07
N GLN A 124 8.65 2.82 13.88
CA GLN A 124 9.88 2.08 13.75
C GLN A 124 9.76 1.14 12.56
N VAL A 125 10.49 1.46 11.51
CA VAL A 125 10.59 0.56 10.37
C VAL A 125 11.71 -0.40 10.70
N ASN A 126 11.38 -1.67 10.81
CA ASN A 126 12.38 -2.67 11.12
C ASN A 126 13.19 -2.97 9.86
N ALA A 127 14.36 -2.38 9.78
CA ALA A 127 15.21 -2.50 8.61
C ALA A 127 15.76 -3.90 8.41
N SER A 128 15.70 -4.73 9.41
CA SER A 128 16.18 -6.10 9.29
C SER A 128 15.12 -7.08 8.80
N SER A 129 13.90 -6.63 8.72
CA SER A 129 12.82 -7.49 8.26
C SER A 129 12.60 -7.39 6.78
#